data_c6d63bbf2d59833ae7855f189bdc1bbe
#
_entry.id   c6d63bbf2d59833ae7855f189bdc1bbe
#
_cell.length_a   1.000
_cell.length_b   1.000
_cell.length_c   1.000
_cell.angle_alpha   90.00
_cell.angle_beta   90.00
_cell.angle_gamma   90.00
#
_symmetry.space_group_name_H-M   'P 1'
#
loop_
_entity.id
_entity.type
_entity.pdbx_description
1 polymer ?
#
loop_
_entity_poly.entity_id
_entity_poly.type
_entity_poly.pdbx_seq_one_letter_code
_entity_poly.pdbx_strand_id
1 'polypeptide(L)'
;VDQISHNLEDQCRFAELLLKPIVERCEGRFYMVRGTEAHVGKSGQNEEGLAKRLGAIPSPEGQYARYELWKDIGGRLIHFAHHIGTTGSQHYESSAVMREIVEAFVESGRWLDRAPDIMVRSHRHRDIEVSIPSANGRTLGLVTPGWQAKTSFAYKIAGGRQTQPQFGGIVIRLHKDVLYARHYVERIERPEAE
;
A
#
# COMPACT_ATOMS: atom_id res chain seq x y z
N VAL A 1 6.35 -24.58 2.18
CA VAL A 1 7.30 -23.54 1.73
C VAL A 1 6.47 -22.34 1.31
N ASP A 2 6.56 -21.24 2.08
CA ASP A 2 5.66 -20.10 1.91
C ASP A 2 6.25 -19.01 1.00
N GLN A 3 7.42 -19.25 0.43
CA GLN A 3 8.14 -18.28 -0.41
C GLN A 3 8.61 -18.96 -1.70
N ILE A 4 8.66 -18.20 -2.79
CA ILE A 4 9.16 -18.66 -4.10
C ILE A 4 10.62 -19.11 -3.97
N SER A 5 11.40 -18.40 -3.16
CA SER A 5 12.78 -18.72 -2.81
C SER A 5 13.08 -18.19 -1.41
N HIS A 6 13.98 -18.87 -0.68
CA HIS A 6 14.53 -18.33 0.57
C HIS A 6 15.66 -17.32 0.34
N ASN A 7 16.15 -17.22 -0.89
CA ASN A 7 17.15 -16.24 -1.29
C ASN A 7 16.45 -14.92 -1.65
N LEU A 8 16.76 -13.86 -0.91
CA LEU A 8 16.19 -12.53 -1.12
C LEU A 8 16.53 -11.93 -2.49
N GLU A 9 17.71 -12.24 -3.04
CA GLU A 9 18.08 -11.76 -4.37
C GLU A 9 17.21 -12.41 -5.46
N ASP A 10 16.87 -13.70 -5.34
CA ASP A 10 15.94 -14.36 -6.26
C ASP A 10 14.54 -13.74 -6.17
N GLN A 11 14.08 -13.42 -4.95
CA GLN A 11 12.81 -12.73 -4.76
C GLN A 11 12.81 -11.35 -5.42
N CYS A 12 13.90 -10.59 -5.27
CA CYS A 12 14.06 -9.29 -5.92
C CYS A 12 14.09 -9.40 -7.45
N ARG A 13 14.79 -10.39 -8.01
CA ARG A 13 14.81 -10.63 -9.47
C ARG A 13 13.43 -11.00 -10.00
N PHE A 14 12.70 -11.81 -9.27
CA PHE A 14 11.34 -12.18 -9.64
C PHE A 14 10.40 -10.96 -9.58
N ALA A 15 10.48 -10.16 -8.53
CA ALA A 15 9.73 -8.92 -8.41
C ALA A 15 10.07 -7.94 -9.55
N GLU A 16 11.34 -7.82 -9.92
CA GLU A 16 11.78 -6.98 -11.05
C GLU A 16 11.15 -7.44 -12.37
N LEU A 17 11.14 -8.74 -12.66
CA LEU A 17 10.51 -9.29 -13.86
C LEU A 17 9.02 -8.97 -13.93
N LEU A 18 8.31 -9.08 -12.81
CA LEU A 18 6.87 -8.80 -12.75
C LEU A 18 6.55 -7.31 -12.85
N LEU A 19 7.36 -6.45 -12.23
CA LEU A 19 7.10 -5.02 -12.16
C LEU A 19 7.59 -4.26 -13.40
N LYS A 20 8.63 -4.75 -14.06
CA LYS A 20 9.26 -4.08 -15.22
C LYS A 20 8.26 -3.64 -16.29
N PRO A 21 7.31 -4.48 -16.76
CA PRO A 21 6.36 -4.06 -17.78
C PRO A 21 5.42 -2.92 -17.33
N ILE A 22 5.17 -2.83 -16.01
CA ILE A 22 4.35 -1.77 -15.42
C ILE A 22 5.18 -0.49 -15.34
N VAL A 23 6.39 -0.60 -14.82
CA VAL A 23 7.31 0.53 -14.61
C VAL A 23 7.67 1.20 -15.95
N GLU A 24 7.90 0.43 -17.01
CA GLU A 24 8.16 0.96 -18.36
C GLU A 24 7.02 1.85 -18.87
N ARG A 25 5.78 1.58 -18.45
CA ARG A 25 4.61 2.39 -18.80
C ARG A 25 4.42 3.62 -17.92
N CYS A 26 5.18 3.73 -16.84
CA CYS A 26 5.11 4.89 -15.94
C CYS A 26 5.87 6.12 -16.49
N GLU A 27 6.55 6.01 -17.64
CA GLU A 27 7.29 7.12 -18.28
C GLU A 27 8.22 7.85 -17.30
N GLY A 28 8.96 7.09 -16.48
CA GLY A 28 9.86 7.62 -15.47
C GLY A 28 9.20 8.16 -14.21
N ARG A 29 7.89 8.00 -14.05
CA ARG A 29 7.14 8.45 -12.86
C ARG A 29 6.85 7.30 -11.89
N PHE A 30 7.85 6.50 -11.61
CA PHE A 30 7.77 5.39 -10.66
C PHE A 30 8.32 5.79 -9.29
N TYR A 31 7.58 5.47 -8.25
CA TYR A 31 7.94 5.71 -6.85
C TYR A 31 7.71 4.45 -6.05
N MET A 32 8.56 4.19 -5.06
CA MET A 32 8.44 3.04 -4.18
C MET A 32 8.38 3.49 -2.72
N VAL A 33 7.43 2.93 -1.99
CA VAL A 33 7.31 3.06 -0.53
C VAL A 33 7.74 1.74 0.08
N ARG A 34 8.63 1.79 1.08
CA ARG A 34 9.17 0.58 1.72
C ARG A 34 8.17 -0.10 2.64
N GLY A 35 8.30 -1.41 2.73
CA GLY A 35 7.50 -2.23 3.62
C GLY A 35 8.06 -2.27 5.06
N THR A 36 7.64 -3.32 5.78
CA THR A 36 8.05 -3.57 7.16
C THR A 36 9.44 -4.18 7.21
N GLU A 37 10.28 -3.75 8.13
CA GLU A 37 11.65 -4.27 8.33
C GLU A 37 11.72 -5.78 8.51
N ALA A 38 10.68 -6.40 9.09
CA ALA A 38 10.57 -7.85 9.23
C ALA A 38 10.65 -8.60 7.88
N HIS A 39 10.27 -7.94 6.78
CA HIS A 39 10.26 -8.53 5.44
C HIS A 39 11.45 -8.09 4.58
N VAL A 40 12.05 -6.94 4.89
CA VAL A 40 13.03 -6.28 4.02
C VAL A 40 14.42 -6.16 4.64
N GLY A 41 14.60 -6.70 5.86
CA GLY A 41 15.84 -6.56 6.63
C GLY A 41 15.95 -5.21 7.35
N LYS A 42 16.81 -5.16 8.36
CA LYS A 42 16.92 -4.01 9.29
C LYS A 42 17.18 -2.65 8.64
N SER A 43 17.71 -2.61 7.43
CA SER A 43 18.02 -1.36 6.72
C SER A 43 17.17 -1.14 5.48
N GLY A 44 16.24 -2.04 5.13
CA GLY A 44 15.47 -1.98 3.89
C GLY A 44 16.33 -2.09 2.62
N GLN A 45 17.55 -2.63 2.71
CA GLN A 45 18.53 -2.65 1.61
C GLN A 45 18.01 -3.37 0.35
N ASN A 46 17.22 -4.43 0.53
CA ASN A 46 16.69 -5.20 -0.60
C ASN A 46 15.66 -4.39 -1.38
N GLU A 47 14.75 -3.71 -0.69
CA GLU A 47 13.77 -2.83 -1.34
C GLU A 47 14.43 -1.60 -1.96
N GLU A 48 15.39 -1.01 -1.29
CA GLU A 48 16.19 0.10 -1.81
C GLU A 48 16.92 -0.30 -3.10
N GLY A 49 17.57 -1.47 -3.10
CA GLY A 49 18.22 -2.02 -4.28
C GLY A 49 17.25 -2.31 -5.42
N LEU A 50 16.10 -2.91 -5.13
CA LEU A 50 15.05 -3.18 -6.11
C LEU A 50 14.48 -1.88 -6.69
N ALA A 51 14.16 -0.90 -5.85
CA ALA A 51 13.65 0.39 -6.26
C ALA A 51 14.62 1.12 -7.19
N LYS A 52 15.91 1.08 -6.89
CA LYS A 52 16.98 1.65 -7.72
C LYS A 52 17.07 0.94 -9.07
N ARG A 53 17.04 -0.39 -9.11
CA ARG A 53 17.08 -1.17 -10.37
C ARG A 53 15.88 -0.90 -11.27
N LEU A 54 14.70 -0.70 -10.66
CA LEU A 54 13.46 -0.35 -11.35
C LEU A 54 13.40 1.13 -11.77
N GLY A 55 14.39 1.95 -11.43
CA GLY A 55 14.42 3.36 -11.78
C GLY A 55 13.42 4.22 -11.00
N ALA A 56 13.13 3.86 -9.73
CA ALA A 56 12.31 4.70 -8.87
C ALA A 56 12.91 6.10 -8.70
N ILE A 57 12.08 7.11 -8.59
CA ILE A 57 12.52 8.48 -8.32
C ILE A 57 12.94 8.58 -6.84
N PRO A 58 14.20 8.95 -6.52
CA PRO A 58 14.65 9.05 -5.15
C PRO A 58 13.98 10.19 -4.38
N SER A 59 13.99 10.11 -3.05
CA SER A 59 13.64 11.22 -2.17
C SER A 59 14.71 12.32 -2.26
N PRO A 60 14.46 13.52 -1.71
CA PRO A 60 15.49 14.56 -1.60
C PRO A 60 16.75 14.09 -0.85
N GLU A 61 16.60 13.16 0.10
CA GLU A 61 17.69 12.55 0.88
C GLU A 61 18.38 11.38 0.14
N GLY A 62 17.96 11.08 -1.09
CA GLY A 62 18.55 10.06 -1.93
C GLY A 62 18.01 8.64 -1.74
N GLN A 63 16.91 8.45 -1.01
CA GLN A 63 16.28 7.14 -0.81
C GLN A 63 15.37 6.78 -1.98
N TYR A 64 15.57 5.61 -2.59
CA TYR A 64 14.72 5.11 -3.69
C TYR A 64 13.46 4.42 -3.17
N ALA A 65 13.52 3.75 -2.02
CA ALA A 65 12.37 3.22 -1.30
C ALA A 65 12.09 4.07 -0.06
N ARG A 66 11.06 4.89 -0.11
CA ARG A 66 10.74 5.91 0.90
C ARG A 66 9.91 5.35 2.04
N TYR A 67 9.94 5.97 3.21
CA TYR A 67 9.01 5.64 4.29
C TYR A 67 7.59 6.13 3.99
N GLU A 68 7.48 7.32 3.40
CA GLU A 68 6.23 7.92 2.97
C GLU A 68 6.42 8.74 1.69
N LEU A 69 5.34 9.02 1.02
CA LEU A 69 5.34 9.83 -0.20
C LEU A 69 4.10 10.73 -0.21
N TRP A 70 4.33 12.02 -0.36
CA TRP A 70 3.32 13.02 -0.62
C TRP A 70 3.36 13.44 -2.08
N LYS A 71 2.21 13.44 -2.76
CA LYS A 71 2.11 13.84 -4.16
C LYS A 71 0.88 14.69 -4.39
N ASP A 72 1.07 15.85 -5.02
CA ASP A 72 -0.04 16.58 -5.64
C ASP A 72 -0.20 16.09 -7.08
N ILE A 73 -1.39 15.60 -7.41
CA ILE A 73 -1.74 15.12 -8.75
C ILE A 73 -3.05 15.78 -9.16
N GLY A 74 -2.96 16.71 -10.10
CA GLY A 74 -4.12 17.45 -10.59
C GLY A 74 -4.83 18.25 -9.50
N GLY A 75 -4.08 18.83 -8.55
CA GLY A 75 -4.62 19.58 -7.43
C GLY A 75 -5.15 18.73 -6.28
N ARG A 76 -4.94 17.41 -6.31
CA ARG A 76 -5.32 16.48 -5.24
C ARG A 76 -4.08 15.98 -4.50
N LEU A 77 -4.03 16.21 -3.21
CA LEU A 77 -2.93 15.78 -2.36
C LEU A 77 -3.13 14.33 -1.92
N ILE A 78 -2.16 13.48 -2.25
CA ILE A 78 -2.19 12.05 -1.95
C ILE A 78 -1.03 11.70 -1.04
N HIS A 79 -1.33 11.01 0.06
CA HIS A 79 -0.34 10.51 1.00
C HIS A 79 -0.25 9.00 0.96
N PHE A 80 0.94 8.48 0.66
CA PHE A 80 1.25 7.05 0.63
C PHE A 80 2.17 6.69 1.78
N ALA A 81 1.83 5.64 2.52
CA ALA A 81 2.70 4.99 3.48
C ALA A 81 2.35 3.50 3.57
N HIS A 82 3.32 2.65 3.92
CA HIS A 82 3.08 1.21 4.02
C HIS A 82 2.26 0.85 5.26
N HIS A 83 2.68 1.37 6.41
CA HIS A 83 2.08 0.99 7.68
C HIS A 83 0.70 1.59 7.89
N ILE A 84 -0.11 0.85 8.62
CA ILE A 84 -1.43 1.26 9.09
C ILE A 84 -1.64 0.70 10.50
N GLY A 85 -2.37 1.43 11.31
CA GLY A 85 -2.71 1.01 12.67
C GLY A 85 -3.42 -0.34 12.74
N THR A 86 -3.35 -0.97 13.88
CA THR A 86 -4.01 -2.26 14.15
C THR A 86 -5.52 -2.08 14.36
N THR A 87 -6.28 -3.12 14.00
CA THR A 87 -7.70 -3.24 14.31
C THR A 87 -7.92 -4.47 15.17
N GLY A 88 -8.88 -4.41 16.10
CA GLY A 88 -9.15 -5.50 17.03
C GLY A 88 -9.77 -6.75 16.36
N SER A 89 -10.51 -6.57 15.27
CA SER A 89 -11.14 -7.67 14.53
C SER A 89 -11.50 -7.25 13.11
N GLN A 90 -11.90 -8.22 12.28
CA GLN A 90 -12.33 -7.97 10.90
C GLN A 90 -13.51 -7.00 10.78
N HIS A 91 -14.43 -6.98 11.76
CA HIS A 91 -15.55 -6.05 11.76
C HIS A 91 -15.13 -4.58 11.80
N TYR A 92 -13.90 -4.31 12.23
CA TYR A 92 -13.34 -2.97 12.35
C TYR A 92 -12.19 -2.72 11.38
N GLU A 93 -12.08 -3.50 10.29
CA GLU A 93 -10.98 -3.37 9.33
C GLU A 93 -10.81 -1.94 8.80
N SER A 94 -11.90 -1.26 8.52
CA SER A 94 -11.92 0.11 8.03
C SER A 94 -11.58 1.16 9.08
N SER A 95 -11.69 0.83 10.37
CA SER A 95 -11.51 1.82 11.45
C SER A 95 -10.10 2.37 11.53
N ALA A 96 -9.08 1.59 11.16
CA ALA A 96 -7.70 2.04 11.22
C ALA A 96 -7.45 3.18 10.21
N VAL A 97 -7.82 3.00 8.94
CA VAL A 97 -7.63 4.03 7.91
C VAL A 97 -8.55 5.22 8.14
N MET A 98 -9.78 4.99 8.63
CA MET A 98 -10.69 6.07 9.02
C MET A 98 -10.09 6.94 10.13
N ARG A 99 -9.49 6.34 11.15
CA ARG A 99 -8.82 7.05 12.24
C ARG A 99 -7.68 7.91 11.72
N GLU A 100 -6.83 7.37 10.86
CA GLU A 100 -5.71 8.12 10.29
C GLU A 100 -6.18 9.33 9.45
N ILE A 101 -7.29 9.23 8.73
CA ILE A 101 -7.87 10.38 8.03
C ILE A 101 -8.27 11.47 9.02
N VAL A 102 -8.96 11.09 10.10
CA VAL A 102 -9.37 12.05 11.14
C VAL A 102 -8.16 12.67 11.83
N GLU A 103 -7.15 11.89 12.14
CA GLU A 103 -5.87 12.39 12.70
C GLU A 103 -5.19 13.37 11.74
N ALA A 104 -5.17 13.07 10.44
CA ALA A 104 -4.63 13.98 9.42
C ALA A 104 -5.41 15.30 9.36
N PHE A 105 -6.73 15.28 9.50
CA PHE A 105 -7.53 16.52 9.57
C PHE A 105 -7.20 17.36 10.83
N VAL A 106 -7.03 16.68 11.97
CA VAL A 106 -6.66 17.35 13.22
C VAL A 106 -5.29 18.00 13.11
N GLU A 107 -4.29 17.26 12.60
CA GLU A 107 -2.94 17.81 12.45
C GLU A 107 -2.88 18.93 11.42
N SER A 108 -3.53 18.76 10.28
CA SER A 108 -3.60 19.82 9.27
C SER A 108 -4.28 21.09 9.82
N GLY A 109 -5.33 20.95 10.64
CA GLY A 109 -5.98 22.07 11.30
C GLY A 109 -5.09 22.76 12.34
N ARG A 110 -4.28 22.00 13.08
CA ARG A 110 -3.33 22.55 14.08
C ARG A 110 -2.24 23.42 13.45
N TRP A 111 -1.74 22.97 12.31
CA TRP A 111 -0.58 23.59 11.67
C TRP A 111 -0.93 24.42 10.44
N LEU A 112 -2.22 24.57 10.14
CA LEU A 112 -2.73 25.28 8.97
C LEU A 112 -2.19 24.69 7.64
N ASP A 113 -1.92 23.39 7.66
CA ASP A 113 -1.49 22.65 6.49
C ASP A 113 -2.69 22.09 5.71
N ARG A 114 -2.42 21.65 4.48
CA ARG A 114 -3.42 20.99 3.66
C ARG A 114 -3.57 19.53 4.05
N ALA A 115 -4.77 19.12 4.44
CA ALA A 115 -5.10 17.71 4.64
C ALA A 115 -5.06 16.92 3.31
N PRO A 116 -4.67 15.64 3.33
CA PRO A 116 -4.69 14.82 2.12
C PRO A 116 -6.12 14.57 1.62
N ASP A 117 -6.29 14.57 0.29
CA ASP A 117 -7.54 14.16 -0.36
C ASP A 117 -7.63 12.63 -0.44
N ILE A 118 -6.48 11.94 -0.47
CA ILE A 118 -6.40 10.48 -0.45
C ILE A 118 -5.28 10.04 0.49
N MET A 119 -5.58 9.02 1.30
CA MET A 119 -4.58 8.30 2.09
C MET A 119 -4.50 6.86 1.62
N VAL A 120 -3.33 6.43 1.15
CA VAL A 120 -3.07 5.07 0.71
C VAL A 120 -2.19 4.37 1.73
N ARG A 121 -2.63 3.20 2.17
CA ARG A 121 -1.94 2.32 3.11
C ARG A 121 -1.84 0.90 2.55
N SER A 122 -1.00 0.09 3.15
CA SER A 122 -0.79 -1.31 2.76
C SER A 122 -0.72 -2.21 4.01
N HIS A 123 0.26 -3.09 4.11
CA HIS A 123 0.63 -3.92 5.26
C HIS A 123 -0.38 -5.01 5.64
N ARG A 124 -1.67 -4.76 5.54
CA ARG A 124 -2.70 -5.70 6.01
C ARG A 124 -3.15 -6.70 4.94
N HIS A 125 -2.70 -6.55 3.71
CA HIS A 125 -3.06 -7.37 2.56
C HIS A 125 -4.59 -7.49 2.39
N ARG A 126 -5.29 -6.39 2.63
CA ARG A 126 -6.76 -6.29 2.55
C ARG A 126 -7.14 -5.15 1.64
N ASP A 127 -8.15 -5.36 0.85
CA ASP A 127 -8.75 -4.33 0.03
C ASP A 127 -9.82 -3.61 0.83
N ILE A 128 -9.56 -2.35 1.21
CA ILE A 128 -10.46 -1.55 2.03
C ILE A 128 -10.54 -0.15 1.42
N GLU A 129 -11.75 0.35 1.30
CA GLU A 129 -12.02 1.75 0.98
C GLU A 129 -12.93 2.36 2.04
N VAL A 130 -12.57 3.56 2.48
CA VAL A 130 -13.44 4.44 3.27
C VAL A 130 -13.52 5.80 2.61
N SER A 131 -14.62 6.49 2.79
CA SER A 131 -14.85 7.81 2.22
C SER A 131 -15.52 8.71 3.25
N ILE A 132 -14.85 9.81 3.61
CA ILE A 132 -15.30 10.77 4.62
C ILE A 132 -15.54 12.12 3.95
N PRO A 133 -16.64 12.82 4.24
CA PRO A 133 -16.85 14.19 3.78
C PRO A 133 -15.71 15.12 4.22
N SER A 134 -15.26 15.98 3.32
CA SER A 134 -14.20 16.96 3.58
C SER A 134 -14.48 18.27 2.86
N ALA A 135 -13.70 19.30 3.12
CA ALA A 135 -13.82 20.59 2.46
C ALA A 135 -13.71 20.53 0.93
N ASN A 136 -12.94 19.57 0.41
CA ASN A 136 -12.76 19.32 -1.03
C ASN A 136 -13.76 18.29 -1.60
N GLY A 137 -14.89 18.07 -0.91
CA GLY A 137 -15.89 17.07 -1.24
C GLY A 137 -15.76 15.81 -0.40
N ARG A 138 -14.78 14.97 -0.66
CA ARG A 138 -14.54 13.74 0.09
C ARG A 138 -13.05 13.41 0.16
N THR A 139 -12.63 12.87 1.29
CA THR A 139 -11.31 12.24 1.44
C THR A 139 -11.48 10.72 1.38
N LEU A 140 -10.66 10.07 0.58
CA LEU A 140 -10.61 8.62 0.44
C LEU A 140 -9.48 8.04 1.29
N GLY A 141 -9.78 7.00 2.05
CA GLY A 141 -8.78 6.14 2.68
C GLY A 141 -8.77 4.77 2.02
N LEU A 142 -7.63 4.37 1.53
CA LEU A 142 -7.44 3.12 0.78
C LEU A 142 -6.43 2.25 1.48
N VAL A 143 -6.75 0.97 1.66
CA VAL A 143 -5.76 -0.05 2.04
C VAL A 143 -5.63 -1.01 0.88
N THR A 144 -4.40 -1.19 0.39
CA THR A 144 -4.17 -2.01 -0.80
C THR A 144 -4.16 -3.50 -0.45
N PRO A 145 -4.67 -4.36 -1.33
CA PRO A 145 -4.43 -5.78 -1.26
C PRO A 145 -2.93 -6.08 -1.36
N GLY A 146 -2.53 -7.29 -1.01
CA GLY A 146 -1.13 -7.72 -1.12
C GLY A 146 -0.85 -8.51 -2.40
N TRP A 147 0.40 -8.93 -2.53
CA TRP A 147 0.83 -9.89 -3.56
C TRP A 147 1.49 -11.10 -2.91
N GLN A 148 0.91 -11.55 -1.81
CA GLN A 148 1.44 -12.63 -1.00
C GLN A 148 0.35 -13.65 -0.70
N ALA A 149 0.66 -14.91 -0.90
CA ALA A 149 -0.17 -16.01 -0.42
C ALA A 149 -0.18 -16.06 1.12
N LYS A 150 -1.10 -16.82 1.67
CA LYS A 150 -1.20 -17.00 3.12
C LYS A 150 0.03 -17.74 3.65
N THR A 151 0.74 -17.08 4.55
CA THR A 151 1.97 -17.63 5.16
C THR A 151 1.65 -18.52 6.36
N SER A 152 2.61 -19.37 6.75
CA SER A 152 2.52 -20.17 7.99
C SER A 152 2.29 -19.30 9.22
N PHE A 153 2.80 -18.08 9.25
CA PHE A 153 2.53 -17.11 10.31
C PHE A 153 1.05 -16.70 10.33
N ALA A 154 0.46 -16.41 9.17
CA ALA A 154 -0.95 -16.02 9.08
C ALA A 154 -1.90 -17.11 9.60
N TYR A 155 -1.55 -18.40 9.45
CA TYR A 155 -2.33 -19.50 10.02
C TYR A 155 -2.28 -19.57 11.55
N LYS A 156 -1.24 -19.03 12.17
CA LYS A 156 -1.03 -19.08 13.63
C LYS A 156 -1.71 -17.92 14.37
N ILE A 157 -1.92 -16.79 13.73
CA ILE A 157 -2.52 -15.62 14.38
C ILE A 157 -4.06 -15.68 14.37
N ALA A 158 -4.67 -15.09 15.40
CA ALA A 158 -6.12 -14.96 15.48
C ALA A 158 -6.66 -14.15 14.28
N GLY A 159 -7.76 -14.60 13.68
CA GLY A 159 -8.34 -13.99 12.48
C GLY A 159 -7.62 -14.37 11.18
N GLY A 160 -6.31 -14.60 11.19
CA GLY A 160 -5.54 -14.97 10.00
C GLY A 160 -5.98 -16.30 9.39
N ARG A 161 -6.44 -17.25 10.20
CA ARG A 161 -6.97 -18.55 9.72
C ARG A 161 -8.20 -18.39 8.85
N GLN A 162 -9.06 -17.43 9.14
CA GLN A 162 -10.34 -17.22 8.44
C GLN A 162 -10.21 -16.30 7.23
N THR A 163 -9.16 -15.48 7.17
CA THR A 163 -8.96 -14.53 6.08
C THR A 163 -8.48 -15.24 4.81
N GLN A 164 -9.00 -14.81 3.67
CA GLN A 164 -8.49 -15.20 2.35
C GLN A 164 -7.47 -14.16 1.89
N PRO A 165 -6.35 -14.56 1.28
CA PRO A 165 -5.45 -13.63 0.62
C PRO A 165 -6.17 -12.88 -0.50
N GLN A 166 -5.87 -11.60 -0.64
CA GLN A 166 -6.37 -10.75 -1.69
C GLN A 166 -5.18 -10.23 -2.49
N PHE A 167 -5.18 -10.54 -3.79
CA PHE A 167 -4.15 -10.10 -4.72
C PHE A 167 -4.66 -8.94 -5.54
N GLY A 168 -3.81 -7.97 -5.80
CA GLY A 168 -4.22 -6.93 -6.71
C GLY A 168 -3.62 -5.57 -6.45
N GLY A 169 -4.34 -4.56 -6.92
CA GLY A 169 -3.93 -3.18 -6.81
C GLY A 169 -5.11 -2.24 -7.02
N ILE A 170 -4.85 -0.97 -6.82
CA ILE A 170 -5.86 0.09 -6.92
C ILE A 170 -5.38 1.11 -7.96
N VAL A 171 -6.27 1.47 -8.88
CA VAL A 171 -6.06 2.58 -9.82
C VAL A 171 -6.88 3.76 -9.36
N ILE A 172 -6.20 4.82 -8.95
CA ILE A 172 -6.82 6.09 -8.57
C ILE A 172 -6.92 6.95 -9.83
N ARG A 173 -8.11 7.51 -10.06
CA ARG A 173 -8.38 8.38 -11.20
C ARG A 173 -9.00 9.68 -10.75
N LEU A 174 -8.58 10.75 -11.40
CA LEU A 174 -9.21 12.07 -11.32
C LEU A 174 -9.88 12.35 -12.68
N HIS A 175 -11.19 12.57 -12.66
CA HIS A 175 -11.93 12.94 -13.86
C HIS A 175 -12.92 14.05 -13.52
N LYS A 176 -12.80 15.21 -14.17
CA LYS A 176 -13.64 16.39 -13.92
C LYS A 176 -13.76 16.72 -12.43
N ASP A 177 -12.61 16.79 -11.75
CA ASP A 177 -12.47 17.06 -10.31
C ASP A 177 -13.07 16.01 -9.37
N VAL A 178 -13.59 14.91 -9.90
CA VAL A 178 -14.07 13.78 -9.10
C VAL A 178 -12.96 12.73 -8.98
N LEU A 179 -12.60 12.42 -7.74
CA LEU A 179 -11.72 11.32 -7.42
C LEU A 179 -12.51 10.02 -7.29
N TYR A 180 -12.00 8.96 -7.88
CA TYR A 180 -12.50 7.61 -7.65
C TYR A 180 -11.38 6.58 -7.72
N ALA A 181 -11.53 5.52 -6.95
CA ALA A 181 -10.64 4.38 -6.98
C ALA A 181 -11.31 3.23 -7.74
N ARG A 182 -10.53 2.52 -8.56
CA ARG A 182 -10.94 1.26 -9.14
C ARG A 182 -10.08 0.15 -8.57
N HIS A 183 -10.72 -0.79 -7.93
CA HIS A 183 -10.09 -1.92 -7.29
C HIS A 183 -10.00 -3.10 -8.26
N TYR A 184 -8.81 -3.69 -8.35
CA TYR A 184 -8.54 -4.93 -9.08
C TYR A 184 -8.11 -5.94 -8.04
N VAL A 185 -9.02 -6.81 -7.64
CA VAL A 185 -8.80 -7.76 -6.56
C VAL A 185 -9.17 -9.15 -7.02
N GLU A 186 -8.17 -10.02 -6.98
CA GLU A 186 -8.32 -11.45 -7.16
C GLU A 186 -8.16 -12.15 -5.82
N ARG A 187 -8.92 -13.20 -5.61
CA ARG A 187 -8.79 -14.04 -4.40
C ARG A 187 -8.24 -15.41 -4.77
N ILE A 188 -7.43 -15.98 -3.90
CA ILE A 188 -7.08 -17.40 -4.01
C ILE A 188 -8.28 -18.21 -3.54
N GLU A 189 -8.67 -19.19 -4.34
CA GLU A 189 -9.70 -20.16 -3.97
C GLU A 189 -9.28 -20.96 -2.74
N ARG A 190 -10.24 -21.38 -1.95
CA ARG A 190 -9.99 -22.29 -0.86
C ARG A 190 -9.61 -23.65 -1.45
N PRO A 191 -8.67 -24.39 -0.80
CA PRO A 191 -8.50 -25.81 -1.12
C PRO A 191 -9.85 -26.52 -1.03
N GLU A 192 -10.09 -27.44 -1.95
CA GLU A 192 -11.28 -28.29 -1.88
C GLU A 192 -11.30 -29.05 -0.55
N ALA A 193 -12.48 -29.20 0.02
CA ALA A 193 -12.66 -30.06 1.19
C ALA A 193 -12.53 -31.52 0.74
N GLU A 194 -11.62 -32.25 1.38
CA GLU A 194 -11.49 -33.70 1.23
C GLU A 194 -12.60 -34.42 2.00
#